data_558201f415e88328cb746558197cf3b1
#
_entry.id   558201f415e88328cb746558197cf3b1
#
_cell.length_a   1.000
_cell.length_b   1.000
_cell.length_c   1.000
_cell.angle_alpha   90.00
_cell.angle_beta   90.00
_cell.angle_gamma   90.00
#
_symmetry.space_group_name_H-M   'P 1'
#
loop_
_entity.id
_entity.type
_entity.pdbx_description
1 polymer ?
#
loop_
_entity_poly.entity_id
_entity_poly.type
_entity_poly.pdbx_seq_one_letter_code
_entity_poly.pdbx_strand_id
1 'polypeptide(L)'
;ILSNKKEGDKIDVLGPLGNGFTLPRTTNSEPRAIIIAGGIGAAPLVYLAEELTKKKIKTIVLIGAKTKNLILCEKDFKKATPEVYVSTDDGTYGSQGFVSKLFHKILKTTESKFETIVYVCGPHGMLKCIADICQERKFECQVSLEEKMACGIGVCLGCVVKTRSGNKLACKDGPVFNASELIWP
;
A
#
# COMPACT_ATOMS: atom_id res chain seq x y z
N ILE A 1 20.87 1.78 13.21
CA ILE A 1 21.13 0.64 14.14
C ILE A 1 20.98 -0.68 13.38
N LEU A 2 19.83 -0.97 12.75
CA LEU A 2 19.63 -2.22 12.00
C LEU A 2 20.60 -2.36 10.81
N SER A 3 20.89 -1.27 10.10
CA SER A 3 21.80 -1.26 8.95
C SER A 3 23.23 -1.71 9.27
N ASN A 4 23.61 -1.69 10.56
CA ASN A 4 24.95 -2.10 11.02
C ASN A 4 24.98 -3.56 11.52
N LYS A 5 23.84 -4.26 11.52
CA LYS A 5 23.75 -5.66 11.92
C LYS A 5 24.31 -6.57 10.84
N LYS A 6 24.97 -7.65 11.28
CA LYS A 6 25.59 -8.67 10.44
C LYS A 6 24.87 -10.00 10.62
N GLU A 7 25.08 -10.91 9.70
CA GLU A 7 24.59 -12.28 9.82
C GLU A 7 25.08 -12.92 11.14
N GLY A 8 24.17 -13.53 11.89
CA GLY A 8 24.43 -14.09 13.23
C GLY A 8 24.15 -13.15 14.39
N ASP A 9 23.96 -11.84 14.15
CA ASP A 9 23.58 -10.91 15.21
C ASP A 9 22.15 -11.17 15.71
N LYS A 10 21.99 -11.16 17.03
CA LYS A 10 20.67 -11.29 17.64
C LYS A 10 19.90 -9.96 17.55
N ILE A 11 18.62 -10.05 17.22
CA ILE A 11 17.67 -8.94 17.20
C ILE A 11 16.50 -9.33 18.10
N ASP A 12 16.18 -8.46 19.04
CA ASP A 12 14.98 -8.60 19.86
C ASP A 12 13.77 -8.03 19.10
N VAL A 13 12.72 -8.82 18.94
CA VAL A 13 11.55 -8.47 18.12
C VAL A 13 10.28 -8.72 18.93
N LEU A 14 9.48 -7.69 19.08
CA LEU A 14 8.12 -7.78 19.61
C LEU A 14 7.12 -7.84 18.44
N GLY A 15 6.36 -8.93 18.35
CA GLY A 15 5.38 -9.13 17.26
C GLY A 15 4.70 -10.50 17.34
N PRO A 16 3.69 -10.74 16.47
CA PRO A 16 3.11 -9.80 15.50
C PRO A 16 2.25 -8.71 16.18
N LEU A 17 2.26 -7.51 15.62
CA LEU A 17 1.51 -6.36 16.14
C LEU A 17 0.63 -5.75 15.06
N GLY A 18 -0.52 -5.17 15.48
CA GLY A 18 -1.44 -4.47 14.59
C GLY A 18 -2.22 -5.39 13.65
N ASN A 19 -2.83 -4.75 12.65
CA ASN A 19 -3.69 -5.40 11.65
C ASN A 19 -3.17 -5.16 10.24
N GLY A 20 -2.95 -6.23 9.48
CA GLY A 20 -2.49 -6.18 8.09
C GLY A 20 -3.62 -5.99 7.08
N PHE A 21 -3.27 -6.04 5.80
CA PHE A 21 -4.23 -6.01 4.70
C PHE A 21 -5.15 -7.23 4.71
N THR A 22 -6.43 -6.99 4.46
CA THR A 22 -7.41 -8.07 4.27
C THR A 22 -7.53 -8.40 2.78
N LEU A 23 -7.49 -9.69 2.46
CA LEU A 23 -7.63 -10.14 1.07
C LEU A 23 -9.10 -10.20 0.66
N PRO A 24 -9.41 -10.05 -0.65
CA PRO A 24 -10.78 -10.19 -1.14
C PRO A 24 -11.33 -11.57 -0.80
N ARG A 25 -12.61 -11.61 -0.44
CA ARG A 25 -13.31 -12.89 -0.37
C ARG A 25 -13.57 -13.35 -1.80
N THR A 26 -13.15 -14.56 -2.15
CA THR A 26 -13.49 -15.18 -3.43
C THR A 26 -14.99 -15.53 -3.38
N THR A 27 -15.80 -14.63 -3.91
CA THR A 27 -17.22 -14.86 -4.19
C THR A 27 -17.40 -15.16 -5.69
N ASN A 28 -18.62 -15.21 -6.17
CA ASN A 28 -18.94 -15.50 -7.59
C ASN A 28 -18.44 -14.43 -8.58
N SER A 29 -17.85 -13.31 -8.10
CA SER A 29 -17.18 -12.29 -8.90
C SER A 29 -15.67 -12.54 -8.93
N GLU A 30 -15.02 -12.34 -10.07
CA GLU A 30 -13.56 -12.36 -10.18
C GLU A 30 -13.00 -11.05 -9.60
N PRO A 31 -12.45 -11.05 -8.36
CA PRO A 31 -11.92 -9.84 -7.78
C PRO A 31 -10.61 -9.44 -8.47
N ARG A 32 -10.39 -8.14 -8.60
CA ARG A 32 -9.13 -7.56 -9.06
C ARG A 32 -8.50 -6.77 -7.91
N ALA A 33 -7.20 -6.91 -7.76
CA ALA A 33 -6.40 -6.11 -6.86
C ALA A 33 -5.56 -5.08 -7.62
N ILE A 34 -5.51 -3.84 -7.14
CA ILE A 34 -4.57 -2.83 -7.60
C ILE A 34 -3.71 -2.44 -6.41
N ILE A 35 -2.41 -2.70 -6.49
CA ILE A 35 -1.42 -2.33 -5.48
C ILE A 35 -0.75 -1.04 -5.91
N ILE A 36 -0.68 -0.05 -5.03
CA ILE A 36 -0.02 1.23 -5.30
C ILE A 36 1.05 1.47 -4.24
N ALA A 37 2.30 1.45 -4.67
CA ALA A 37 3.47 1.53 -3.82
C ALA A 37 4.20 2.87 -4.02
N GLY A 38 4.53 3.57 -2.94
CA GLY A 38 5.31 4.80 -2.97
C GLY A 38 6.56 4.72 -2.10
N GLY A 39 7.75 4.88 -2.69
CA GLY A 39 9.01 4.84 -1.94
C GLY A 39 9.16 3.59 -1.08
N ILE A 40 9.49 3.76 0.21
CA ILE A 40 9.69 2.63 1.15
C ILE A 40 8.42 1.80 1.36
N GLY A 41 7.24 2.38 1.13
CA GLY A 41 5.96 1.68 1.19
C GLY A 41 5.81 0.52 0.19
N ALA A 42 6.76 0.35 -0.73
CA ALA A 42 6.84 -0.81 -1.61
C ALA A 42 7.12 -2.11 -0.83
N ALA A 43 7.94 -2.06 0.21
CA ALA A 43 8.41 -3.25 0.92
C ALA A 43 7.27 -4.13 1.50
N PRO A 44 6.32 -3.61 2.30
CA PRO A 44 5.24 -4.43 2.86
C PRO A 44 4.26 -4.95 1.79
N LEU A 45 4.20 -4.30 0.63
CA LEU A 45 3.27 -4.67 -0.44
C LEU A 45 3.76 -5.83 -1.32
N VAL A 46 5.06 -6.18 -1.28
CA VAL A 46 5.59 -7.34 -2.02
C VAL A 46 4.94 -8.62 -1.54
N TYR A 47 4.93 -8.85 -0.23
CA TYR A 47 4.29 -10.03 0.35
C TYR A 47 2.78 -10.10 0.04
N LEU A 48 2.10 -8.95 0.08
CA LEU A 48 0.69 -8.87 -0.32
C LEU A 48 0.49 -9.29 -1.79
N ALA A 49 1.35 -8.84 -2.70
CA ALA A 49 1.28 -9.22 -4.11
C ALA A 49 1.46 -10.72 -4.32
N GLU A 50 2.38 -11.35 -3.58
CA GLU A 50 2.60 -12.80 -3.59
C GLU A 50 1.36 -13.55 -3.10
N GLU A 51 0.75 -13.12 -1.99
CA GLU A 51 -0.44 -13.77 -1.42
C GLU A 51 -1.67 -13.64 -2.33
N LEU A 52 -1.87 -12.49 -2.97
CA LEU A 52 -2.93 -12.28 -3.95
C LEU A 52 -2.75 -13.21 -5.16
N THR A 53 -1.52 -13.34 -5.65
CA THR A 53 -1.19 -14.21 -6.78
C THR A 53 -1.38 -15.69 -6.45
N LYS A 54 -0.96 -16.14 -5.26
CA LYS A 54 -1.24 -17.50 -4.77
C LYS A 54 -2.73 -17.81 -4.76
N LYS A 55 -3.57 -16.82 -4.46
CA LYS A 55 -5.03 -16.93 -4.50
C LYS A 55 -5.63 -16.74 -5.90
N LYS A 56 -4.78 -16.62 -6.94
CA LYS A 56 -5.19 -16.39 -8.35
C LYS A 56 -6.01 -15.11 -8.56
N ILE A 57 -5.82 -14.11 -7.70
CA ILE A 57 -6.46 -12.81 -7.85
C ILE A 57 -5.67 -11.99 -8.86
N LYS A 58 -6.35 -11.50 -9.90
CA LYS A 58 -5.71 -10.64 -10.91
C LYS A 58 -5.17 -9.38 -10.25
N THR A 59 -3.84 -9.21 -10.27
CA THR A 59 -3.15 -8.15 -9.53
C THR A 59 -2.36 -7.24 -10.46
N ILE A 60 -2.61 -5.96 -10.37
CA ILE A 60 -1.86 -4.89 -11.05
C ILE A 60 -1.06 -4.13 -10.00
N VAL A 61 0.22 -3.89 -10.25
CA VAL A 61 1.09 -3.13 -9.36
C VAL A 61 1.52 -1.83 -10.00
N LEU A 62 1.33 -0.72 -9.30
CA LEU A 62 1.79 0.61 -9.68
C LEU A 62 2.83 1.08 -8.68
N ILE A 63 4.03 1.40 -9.16
CA ILE A 63 5.14 1.89 -8.33
C ILE A 63 5.40 3.36 -8.66
N GLY A 64 5.38 4.21 -7.63
CA GLY A 64 5.73 5.61 -7.73
C GLY A 64 7.06 5.92 -7.02
N ALA A 65 7.92 6.68 -7.69
CA ALA A 65 9.17 7.18 -7.11
C ALA A 65 9.49 8.58 -7.64
N LYS A 66 10.32 9.34 -6.93
CA LYS A 66 10.78 10.65 -7.43
C LYS A 66 11.66 10.49 -8.66
N THR A 67 12.58 9.53 -8.63
CA THR A 67 13.57 9.26 -9.70
C THR A 67 13.76 7.75 -9.86
N LYS A 68 14.37 7.33 -10.96
CA LYS A 68 14.72 5.93 -11.23
C LYS A 68 15.48 5.26 -10.09
N ASN A 69 16.44 5.96 -9.48
CA ASN A 69 17.29 5.40 -8.44
C ASN A 69 16.57 5.17 -7.11
N LEU A 70 15.37 5.72 -6.94
CA LEU A 70 14.53 5.57 -5.76
C LEU A 70 13.41 4.53 -5.93
N ILE A 71 13.40 3.80 -7.06
CA ILE A 71 12.46 2.71 -7.28
C ILE A 71 12.87 1.52 -6.42
N LEU A 72 11.95 1.03 -5.61
CA LEU A 72 12.16 -0.11 -4.73
C LEU A 72 11.30 -1.31 -5.15
N CYS A 73 11.82 -2.51 -4.95
CA CYS A 73 11.09 -3.79 -5.07
C CYS A 73 10.49 -4.09 -6.46
N GLU A 74 10.85 -3.37 -7.54
CA GLU A 74 10.29 -3.61 -8.88
C GLU A 74 10.50 -5.05 -9.35
N LYS A 75 11.71 -5.60 -9.11
CA LYS A 75 12.05 -6.98 -9.49
C LYS A 75 11.22 -8.00 -8.72
N ASP A 76 10.93 -7.74 -7.45
CA ASP A 76 10.18 -8.65 -6.60
C ASP A 76 8.68 -8.63 -6.98
N PHE A 77 8.13 -7.46 -7.25
CA PHE A 77 6.78 -7.37 -7.82
C PHE A 77 6.65 -8.09 -9.16
N LYS A 78 7.65 -7.99 -10.05
CA LYS A 78 7.66 -8.68 -11.35
C LYS A 78 7.73 -10.21 -11.23
N LYS A 79 8.25 -10.74 -10.12
CA LYS A 79 8.17 -12.18 -9.82
C LYS A 79 6.77 -12.60 -9.39
N ALA A 80 6.07 -11.71 -8.67
CA ALA A 80 4.73 -11.98 -8.17
C ALA A 80 3.65 -11.81 -9.26
N THR A 81 3.74 -10.80 -10.12
CA THR A 81 2.76 -10.52 -11.17
C THR A 81 3.41 -9.92 -12.42
N PRO A 82 2.92 -10.25 -13.63
CA PRO A 82 3.42 -9.64 -14.87
C PRO A 82 2.97 -8.18 -15.07
N GLU A 83 1.89 -7.74 -14.41
CA GLU A 83 1.30 -6.42 -14.59
C GLU A 83 1.91 -5.40 -13.60
N VAL A 84 3.16 -5.00 -13.83
CA VAL A 84 3.88 -4.00 -13.02
C VAL A 84 4.18 -2.77 -13.86
N TYR A 85 3.71 -1.63 -13.41
CA TYR A 85 3.90 -0.33 -14.05
C TYR A 85 4.60 0.63 -13.09
N VAL A 86 5.51 1.44 -13.64
CA VAL A 86 6.29 2.39 -12.85
C VAL A 86 6.06 3.81 -13.35
N SER A 87 6.01 4.77 -12.43
CA SER A 87 6.09 6.19 -12.73
C SER A 87 7.19 6.85 -11.91
N THR A 88 7.88 7.81 -12.51
CA THR A 88 8.82 8.68 -11.80
C THR A 88 8.41 10.13 -12.00
N ASP A 89 8.51 10.95 -10.95
CA ASP A 89 8.07 12.34 -10.98
C ASP A 89 8.83 13.12 -12.05
N ASP A 90 10.15 12.86 -12.18
CA ASP A 90 11.05 13.47 -13.15
C ASP A 90 11.05 12.84 -14.55
N GLY A 91 10.37 11.69 -14.73
CA GLY A 91 10.32 11.00 -16.02
C GLY A 91 11.58 10.20 -16.37
N THR A 92 12.49 9.99 -15.44
CA THR A 92 13.75 9.25 -15.71
C THR A 92 13.54 7.75 -15.92
N TYR A 93 12.34 7.21 -15.55
CA TYR A 93 11.98 5.83 -15.82
C TYR A 93 10.45 5.64 -15.78
N GLY A 94 9.93 4.80 -16.68
CA GLY A 94 8.51 4.50 -16.77
C GLY A 94 7.68 5.67 -17.28
N SER A 95 6.51 5.89 -16.71
CA SER A 95 5.65 7.04 -17.02
C SER A 95 6.10 8.27 -16.25
N GLN A 96 6.09 9.44 -16.88
CA GLN A 96 6.41 10.69 -16.18
C GLN A 96 5.24 11.19 -15.33
N GLY A 97 5.55 11.57 -14.09
CA GLY A 97 4.64 12.19 -13.13
C GLY A 97 4.25 11.26 -11.98
N PHE A 98 3.37 11.76 -11.12
CA PHE A 98 2.93 11.04 -9.93
C PHE A 98 2.20 9.74 -10.24
N VAL A 99 2.32 8.76 -9.36
CA VAL A 99 1.65 7.46 -9.47
C VAL A 99 0.13 7.58 -9.54
N SER A 100 -0.46 8.63 -8.99
CA SER A 100 -1.90 8.93 -9.13
C SER A 100 -2.32 9.18 -10.58
N LYS A 101 -1.45 9.86 -11.37
CA LYS A 101 -1.68 10.05 -12.82
C LYS A 101 -1.62 8.70 -13.57
N LEU A 102 -0.65 7.86 -13.21
CA LEU A 102 -0.56 6.50 -13.75
C LEU A 102 -1.80 5.67 -13.38
N PHE A 103 -2.27 5.78 -12.14
CA PHE A 103 -3.49 5.12 -11.67
C PHE A 103 -4.71 5.52 -12.50
N HIS A 104 -4.93 6.82 -12.72
CA HIS A 104 -6.00 7.30 -13.60
C HIS A 104 -5.90 6.73 -15.03
N LYS A 105 -4.69 6.61 -15.58
CA LYS A 105 -4.46 6.03 -16.91
C LYS A 105 -4.87 4.54 -16.92
N ILE A 106 -4.46 3.77 -15.93
CA ILE A 106 -4.82 2.35 -15.81
C ILE A 106 -6.34 2.18 -15.65
N LEU A 107 -6.99 3.02 -14.85
CA LEU A 107 -8.45 2.95 -14.68
C LEU A 107 -9.24 3.19 -15.97
N LYS A 108 -8.71 3.99 -16.90
CA LYS A 108 -9.35 4.20 -18.21
C LYS A 108 -9.26 2.99 -19.13
N THR A 109 -8.23 2.16 -18.98
CA THR A 109 -8.00 0.96 -19.80
C THR A 109 -8.58 -0.30 -19.17
N THR A 110 -9.09 -0.19 -17.95
CA THR A 110 -9.55 -1.31 -17.14
C THR A 110 -11.08 -1.41 -17.24
N GLU A 111 -11.57 -2.55 -17.66
CA GLU A 111 -13.01 -2.82 -17.76
C GLU A 111 -13.70 -2.72 -16.39
N SER A 112 -14.87 -2.10 -16.35
CA SER A 112 -15.65 -1.83 -15.13
C SER A 112 -16.35 -3.06 -14.51
N LYS A 113 -16.14 -4.25 -15.06
CA LYS A 113 -16.85 -5.49 -14.68
C LYS A 113 -16.32 -6.17 -13.41
N PHE A 114 -15.15 -5.75 -12.91
CA PHE A 114 -14.49 -6.41 -11.79
C PHE A 114 -14.71 -5.67 -10.49
N GLU A 115 -14.97 -6.40 -9.42
CA GLU A 115 -14.87 -5.86 -8.06
C GLU A 115 -13.41 -5.51 -7.78
N THR A 116 -13.11 -4.21 -7.72
CA THR A 116 -11.73 -3.73 -7.60
C THR A 116 -11.44 -3.30 -6.18
N ILE A 117 -10.40 -3.88 -5.58
CA ILE A 117 -9.86 -3.46 -4.30
C ILE A 117 -8.49 -2.83 -4.52
N VAL A 118 -8.27 -1.67 -3.90
CA VAL A 118 -7.03 -0.91 -4.00
C VAL A 118 -6.27 -0.98 -2.68
N TYR A 119 -4.99 -1.35 -2.74
CA TYR A 119 -4.08 -1.46 -1.61
C TYR A 119 -2.97 -0.43 -1.77
N VAL A 120 -2.77 0.40 -0.77
CA VAL A 120 -1.83 1.52 -0.90
C VAL A 120 -0.90 1.61 0.29
N CYS A 121 0.39 1.83 0.04
CA CYS A 121 1.37 2.18 1.06
C CYS A 121 2.39 3.17 0.49
N GLY A 122 2.68 4.24 1.23
CA GLY A 122 3.63 5.27 0.82
C GLY A 122 3.41 6.61 1.51
N PRO A 123 3.94 7.71 0.96
CA PRO A 123 3.83 9.04 1.55
C PRO A 123 2.38 9.50 1.74
N HIS A 124 2.12 10.21 2.83
CA HIS A 124 0.77 10.62 3.25
C HIS A 124 -0.03 11.34 2.16
N GLY A 125 0.60 12.29 1.44
CA GLY A 125 -0.06 12.99 0.33
C GLY A 125 -0.45 12.08 -0.83
N MET A 126 0.33 11.02 -1.09
CA MET A 126 -0.01 10.00 -2.07
C MET A 126 -1.20 9.18 -1.61
N LEU A 127 -1.20 8.73 -0.33
CA LEU A 127 -2.29 7.95 0.24
C LEU A 127 -3.62 8.72 0.14
N LYS A 128 -3.63 10.00 0.53
CA LYS A 128 -4.80 10.86 0.43
C LYS A 128 -5.31 10.98 -1.01
N CYS A 129 -4.42 11.31 -1.95
CA CYS A 129 -4.79 11.45 -3.35
C CYS A 129 -5.41 10.16 -3.94
N ILE A 130 -4.85 8.99 -3.62
CA ILE A 130 -5.38 7.71 -4.07
C ILE A 130 -6.72 7.40 -3.38
N ALA A 131 -6.85 7.71 -2.08
CA ALA A 131 -8.11 7.56 -1.35
C ALA A 131 -9.24 8.38 -1.98
N ASP A 132 -8.96 9.64 -2.34
CA ASP A 132 -9.94 10.53 -3.00
C ASP A 132 -10.39 9.93 -4.35
N ILE A 133 -9.46 9.44 -5.18
CA ILE A 133 -9.78 8.77 -6.46
C ILE A 133 -10.64 7.52 -6.21
N CYS A 134 -10.30 6.71 -5.21
CA CYS A 134 -11.06 5.51 -4.88
C CYS A 134 -12.47 5.84 -4.39
N GLN A 135 -12.64 6.90 -3.61
CA GLN A 135 -13.93 7.37 -3.14
C GLN A 135 -14.83 7.80 -4.32
N GLU A 136 -14.30 8.59 -5.27
CA GLU A 136 -15.02 8.99 -6.48
C GLU A 136 -15.45 7.80 -7.33
N ARG A 137 -14.62 6.77 -7.40
CA ARG A 137 -14.86 5.54 -8.17
C ARG A 137 -15.63 4.47 -7.43
N LYS A 138 -15.91 4.67 -6.13
CA LYS A 138 -16.55 3.70 -5.22
C LYS A 138 -15.77 2.38 -5.11
N PHE A 139 -14.44 2.45 -5.15
CA PHE A 139 -13.58 1.30 -4.91
C PHE A 139 -13.32 1.14 -3.41
N GLU A 140 -13.26 -0.11 -2.95
CA GLU A 140 -12.68 -0.40 -1.65
C GLU A 140 -11.20 -0.04 -1.67
N CYS A 141 -10.73 0.69 -0.67
CA CYS A 141 -9.35 1.13 -0.58
C CYS A 141 -8.81 0.90 0.82
N GLN A 142 -7.78 0.08 0.92
CA GLN A 142 -7.05 -0.18 2.16
C GLN A 142 -5.71 0.54 2.09
N VAL A 143 -5.42 1.36 3.09
CA VAL A 143 -4.19 2.14 3.18
C VAL A 143 -3.37 1.71 4.39
N SER A 144 -2.07 1.49 4.21
CA SER A 144 -1.13 1.28 5.30
C SER A 144 -0.52 2.62 5.67
N LEU A 145 -0.78 3.08 6.90
CA LEU A 145 -0.26 4.33 7.43
C LEU A 145 1.10 4.12 8.08
N GLU A 146 1.97 5.09 7.91
CA GLU A 146 3.25 5.18 8.60
C GLU A 146 3.16 6.31 9.64
N GLU A 147 3.17 5.93 10.93
CA GLU A 147 3.09 6.86 12.04
C GLU A 147 4.30 6.70 12.96
N LYS A 148 4.61 7.78 13.71
CA LYS A 148 5.70 7.75 14.70
C LYS A 148 5.30 6.83 15.85
N MET A 149 5.96 5.69 15.96
CA MET A 149 5.70 4.69 17.00
C MET A 149 6.81 4.70 18.06
N ALA A 150 6.42 4.74 19.34
CA ALA A 150 7.34 4.54 20.44
C ALA A 150 7.17 3.15 21.06
N CYS A 151 5.99 2.85 21.65
CA CYS A 151 5.79 1.57 22.36
C CYS A 151 5.40 0.39 21.45
N GLY A 152 4.74 0.62 20.33
CA GLY A 152 4.23 -0.42 19.43
C GLY A 152 3.02 -1.21 19.93
N ILE A 153 2.61 -1.07 21.19
CA ILE A 153 1.59 -1.90 21.88
C ILE A 153 0.35 -1.13 22.33
N GLY A 154 0.17 0.12 21.87
CA GLY A 154 -1.05 0.90 22.15
C GLY A 154 -1.09 1.62 23.51
N VAL A 155 0.03 1.74 24.22
CA VAL A 155 0.06 2.32 25.59
C VAL A 155 0.41 3.82 25.58
N CYS A 156 1.38 4.24 24.74
CA CYS A 156 1.92 5.62 24.78
C CYS A 156 1.09 6.65 24.02
N LEU A 157 0.11 6.23 23.24
CA LEU A 157 -0.77 7.05 22.39
C LEU A 157 -0.02 7.92 21.33
N GLY A 158 1.26 7.65 21.08
CA GLY A 158 2.08 8.44 20.15
C GLY A 158 1.70 8.31 18.67
N CYS A 159 1.08 7.18 18.29
CA CYS A 159 0.70 6.86 16.90
C CYS A 159 -0.81 7.05 16.64
N VAL A 160 -1.41 8.08 17.21
CA VAL A 160 -2.85 8.35 17.06
C VAL A 160 -3.19 8.74 15.63
N VAL A 161 -4.20 8.08 15.09
CA VAL A 161 -4.81 8.35 13.78
C VAL A 161 -6.25 8.79 14.00
N LYS A 162 -6.64 9.91 13.37
CA LYS A 162 -8.04 10.39 13.41
C LYS A 162 -8.90 9.62 12.43
N THR A 163 -9.98 9.03 12.95
CA THR A 163 -10.97 8.34 12.12
C THR A 163 -12.38 8.88 12.38
N ARG A 164 -13.32 8.55 11.50
CA ARG A 164 -14.74 8.95 11.66
C ARG A 164 -15.39 8.34 12.90
N SER A 165 -14.85 7.22 13.40
CA SER A 165 -15.32 6.56 14.64
C SER A 165 -14.54 6.99 15.89
N GLY A 166 -13.68 8.02 15.80
CA GLY A 166 -12.84 8.49 16.88
C GLY A 166 -11.34 8.22 16.63
N ASN A 167 -10.53 8.43 17.67
CA ASN A 167 -9.10 8.19 17.58
C ASN A 167 -8.77 6.70 17.64
N LYS A 168 -7.94 6.23 16.73
CA LYS A 168 -7.37 4.88 16.69
C LYS A 168 -5.84 4.94 16.79
N LEU A 169 -5.21 3.82 17.07
CA LEU A 169 -3.75 3.72 17.19
C LEU A 169 -3.18 2.88 16.05
N ALA A 170 -2.28 3.46 15.26
CA ALA A 170 -1.68 2.75 14.14
C ALA A 170 -1.00 1.44 14.55
N CYS A 171 -0.37 1.36 15.72
CA CYS A 171 0.31 0.16 16.21
C CYS A 171 -0.63 -0.95 16.68
N LYS A 172 -1.89 -0.65 17.04
CA LYS A 172 -2.86 -1.59 17.61
C LYS A 172 -4.03 -1.84 16.66
N ASP A 173 -4.65 -0.76 16.17
CA ASP A 173 -5.84 -0.79 15.34
C ASP A 173 -5.50 -0.82 13.85
N GLY A 174 -4.28 -0.35 13.48
CA GLY A 174 -3.68 -0.37 12.16
C GLY A 174 -2.46 -1.31 12.10
N PRO A 175 -1.49 -1.07 11.22
CA PRO A 175 -1.30 0.13 10.39
C PRO A 175 -2.25 0.23 9.18
N VAL A 176 -2.98 -0.83 8.85
CA VAL A 176 -3.90 -0.84 7.72
C VAL A 176 -5.29 -0.41 8.16
N PHE A 177 -5.83 0.58 7.44
CA PHE A 177 -7.18 1.11 7.64
C PHE A 177 -7.94 1.14 6.31
N ASN A 178 -9.28 1.09 6.37
CA ASN A 178 -10.07 1.46 5.22
C ASN A 178 -9.94 2.98 5.00
N ALA A 179 -9.62 3.40 3.78
CA ALA A 179 -9.41 4.82 3.46
C ALA A 179 -10.64 5.68 3.76
N SER A 180 -11.86 5.11 3.66
CA SER A 180 -13.12 5.79 3.97
C SER A 180 -13.33 6.09 5.45
N GLU A 181 -12.62 5.40 6.35
CA GLU A 181 -12.69 5.65 7.79
C GLU A 181 -11.81 6.82 8.23
N LEU A 182 -10.78 7.16 7.45
CA LEU A 182 -9.79 8.15 7.83
C LEU A 182 -10.29 9.58 7.68
N ILE A 183 -9.85 10.42 8.62
CA ILE A 183 -9.95 11.88 8.51
C ILE A 183 -8.57 12.38 8.08
N TRP A 184 -8.49 12.73 6.81
CA TRP A 184 -7.25 13.25 6.23
C TRP A 184 -6.99 14.68 6.66
N PRO A 185 -5.75 15.04 7.08
CA PRO A 185 -5.38 16.42 7.43
C PRO A 185 -5.38 17.35 6.25
#